data_072750a1225365e760085f0ae4cc9fd5
#
_entry.id   072750a1225365e760085f0ae4cc9fd5
#
_cell.length_a   1.000
_cell.length_b   1.000
_cell.length_c   1.000
_cell.angle_alpha   90.00
_cell.angle_beta   90.00
_cell.angle_gamma   90.00
#
_symmetry.space_group_name_H-M   'P 1'
#
loop_
_entity.id
_entity.type
_entity.pdbx_description
1 polymer ?
#
loop_
_entity_poly.entity_id
_entity_poly.type
_entity_poly.pdbx_seq_one_letter_code
_entity_poly.pdbx_strand_id
1 'polypeptide(L)'
;VPIGIKSAVGQMSFWDQLIEAMVADNGRAIDFIAIDGGEGGTGAAPLTFSDHVSLPFKVGFSRVFKKFAAAGIADRIVWMGSGKLGFPQESLLAMAMGCDMISVGREAMLAVGCIQAQECHTGHCPTGVATQNKWLMRGLDPTDKSARLANYLVTLRKEILQLCHAVGVEHPALVTPEMFEILGENYQTRSLADCFDLAETITRPSEEDCRQVIELMG
;
A
#
# COMPACT_ATOMS: atom_id res chain seq x y z
N VAL A 1 11.51 -18.81 8.26
CA VAL A 1 10.39 -18.34 7.44
C VAL A 1 10.03 -16.96 7.94
N PRO A 2 9.95 -15.94 7.07
CA PRO A 2 9.52 -14.59 7.45
C PRO A 2 8.12 -14.61 8.07
N ILE A 3 7.95 -13.84 9.14
CA ILE A 3 6.69 -13.73 9.88
C ILE A 3 6.28 -12.26 9.88
N GLY A 4 5.03 -11.99 9.58
CA GLY A 4 4.50 -10.63 9.58
C GLY A 4 3.07 -10.56 10.03
N ILE A 5 2.59 -9.34 10.16
CA ILE A 5 1.20 -9.06 10.48
C ILE A 5 0.58 -8.14 9.41
N LYS A 6 -0.72 -8.32 9.20
CA LYS A 6 -1.55 -7.37 8.49
C LYS A 6 -2.60 -6.82 9.44
N SER A 7 -2.70 -5.51 9.54
CA SER A 7 -3.67 -4.86 10.43
C SER A 7 -4.18 -3.54 9.85
N ALA A 8 -5.43 -3.24 10.15
CA ALA A 8 -5.96 -1.90 10.04
C ALA A 8 -5.51 -1.06 11.25
N VAL A 9 -5.57 0.25 11.12
CA VAL A 9 -5.13 1.17 12.18
C VAL A 9 -6.35 1.85 12.81
N GLY A 10 -6.54 1.59 14.08
CA GLY A 10 -7.51 2.27 14.93
C GLY A 10 -6.80 2.86 16.14
N GLN A 11 -6.92 2.21 17.29
CA GLN A 11 -6.22 2.63 18.50
C GLN A 11 -4.73 2.32 18.42
N MET A 12 -3.92 3.27 18.89
CA MET A 12 -2.47 3.15 18.80
C MET A 12 -1.85 2.26 19.88
N SER A 13 -2.57 1.91 20.93
CA SER A 13 -2.05 1.11 22.05
C SER A 13 -1.53 -0.28 21.63
N PHE A 14 -2.14 -0.91 20.63
CA PHE A 14 -1.64 -2.16 20.05
C PHE A 14 -0.23 -1.98 19.47
N TRP A 15 -0.02 -0.91 18.73
CA TRP A 15 1.26 -0.62 18.10
C TRP A 15 2.34 -0.25 19.13
N ASP A 16 1.96 0.47 20.19
CA ASP A 16 2.87 0.79 21.29
C ASP A 16 3.35 -0.49 21.98
N GLN A 17 2.44 -1.40 22.34
CA GLN A 17 2.78 -2.69 22.95
C GLN A 17 3.64 -3.57 22.04
N LEU A 18 3.36 -3.56 20.73
CA LEU A 18 4.16 -4.30 19.76
C LEU A 18 5.59 -3.77 19.68
N ILE A 19 5.77 -2.46 19.62
CA ILE A 19 7.08 -1.80 19.62
C ILE A 19 7.84 -2.14 20.91
N GLU A 20 7.20 -2.01 22.08
CA GLU A 20 7.79 -2.36 23.36
C GLU A 20 8.28 -3.80 23.38
N ALA A 21 7.47 -4.74 22.90
CA ALA A 21 7.85 -6.15 22.84
C ALA A 21 9.03 -6.41 21.88
N MET A 22 9.05 -5.74 20.71
CA MET A 22 10.14 -5.89 19.74
C MET A 22 11.45 -5.25 20.20
N VAL A 23 11.39 -4.15 20.93
CA VAL A 23 12.57 -3.49 21.50
C VAL A 23 13.14 -4.30 22.68
N ALA A 24 12.26 -4.87 23.51
CA ALA A 24 12.66 -5.66 24.68
C ALA A 24 13.31 -7.00 24.31
N ASP A 25 12.91 -7.61 23.20
CA ASP A 25 13.43 -8.91 22.74
C ASP A 25 14.08 -8.78 21.36
N ASN A 26 15.38 -8.50 21.34
CA ASN A 26 16.18 -8.38 20.11
C ASN A 26 16.19 -9.66 19.24
N GLY A 27 15.70 -10.79 19.73
CA GLY A 27 15.64 -12.07 19.02
C GLY A 27 14.31 -12.36 18.34
N ARG A 28 13.24 -11.63 18.71
CA ARG A 28 11.87 -11.81 18.16
C ARG A 28 11.44 -10.55 17.43
N ALA A 29 11.66 -10.50 16.13
CA ALA A 29 11.20 -9.42 15.29
C ALA A 29 10.08 -9.91 14.37
N ILE A 30 9.17 -9.00 14.03
CA ILE A 30 8.28 -9.15 12.88
C ILE A 30 9.07 -8.72 11.66
N ASP A 31 9.09 -9.55 10.62
CA ASP A 31 9.86 -9.28 9.40
C ASP A 31 9.13 -8.31 8.46
N PHE A 32 7.78 -8.32 8.46
CA PHE A 32 7.00 -7.39 7.65
C PHE A 32 5.69 -6.95 8.33
N ILE A 33 5.28 -5.74 8.06
CA ILE A 33 3.99 -5.18 8.52
C ILE A 33 3.21 -4.65 7.32
N ALA A 34 2.00 -5.19 7.13
CA ALA A 34 1.07 -4.67 6.15
C ALA A 34 0.01 -3.79 6.82
N ILE A 35 0.03 -2.49 6.51
CA ILE A 35 -0.99 -1.55 6.96
C ILE A 35 -2.13 -1.52 5.95
N ASP A 36 -3.32 -1.85 6.41
CA ASP A 36 -4.54 -1.84 5.61
C ASP A 36 -5.36 -0.59 5.92
N GLY A 37 -5.57 0.25 4.94
CA GLY A 37 -6.39 1.45 5.08
C GLY A 37 -7.88 1.14 5.14
N GLY A 38 -8.66 2.07 5.70
CA GLY A 38 -10.11 2.01 5.75
C GLY A 38 -10.79 2.07 4.39
N GLU A 39 -10.06 2.46 3.33
CA GLU A 39 -10.54 2.48 1.93
C GLU A 39 -10.71 1.09 1.32
N GLY A 40 -10.62 0.07 2.11
CA GLY A 40 -10.54 -1.31 1.69
C GLY A 40 -11.69 -1.84 0.87
N GLY A 41 -11.41 -2.96 0.25
CA GLY A 41 -12.39 -3.77 -0.43
C GLY A 41 -13.31 -4.50 0.56
N THR A 42 -14.40 -4.97 0.05
CA THR A 42 -15.42 -5.63 0.84
C THR A 42 -15.13 -7.09 1.08
N GLY A 43 -14.37 -7.76 0.23
CA GLY A 43 -14.09 -9.17 0.36
C GLY A 43 -15.25 -9.97 0.94
N ALA A 44 -15.10 -10.41 2.19
CA ALA A 44 -16.13 -11.07 2.96
C ALA A 44 -16.94 -10.12 3.87
N ALA A 45 -16.59 -8.82 3.97
CA ALA A 45 -17.22 -7.89 4.87
C ALA A 45 -18.49 -7.27 4.28
N PRO A 46 -19.54 -7.05 5.09
CA PRO A 46 -20.71 -6.28 4.69
C PRO A 46 -20.35 -4.85 4.26
N LEU A 47 -21.19 -4.24 3.41
CA LEU A 47 -20.99 -2.88 2.90
C LEU A 47 -20.80 -1.82 3.98
N THR A 48 -21.47 -1.99 5.12
CA THR A 48 -21.35 -1.09 6.28
C THR A 48 -19.93 -0.94 6.79
N PHE A 49 -19.07 -1.93 6.58
CA PHE A 49 -17.67 -1.90 7.00
C PHE A 49 -16.72 -1.39 5.89
N SER A 50 -17.21 -1.29 4.66
CA SER A 50 -16.39 -0.78 3.56
C SER A 50 -16.22 0.73 3.68
N ASP A 51 -14.98 1.16 3.56
CA ASP A 51 -14.59 2.58 3.59
C ASP A 51 -14.88 3.32 4.92
N HIS A 52 -15.36 2.63 5.99
CA HIS A 52 -15.82 3.28 7.22
C HIS A 52 -15.19 2.75 8.51
N VAL A 53 -14.49 1.63 8.46
CA VAL A 53 -13.83 1.03 9.64
C VAL A 53 -12.33 1.18 9.51
N SER A 54 -11.70 1.73 10.54
CA SER A 54 -10.29 2.10 10.61
C SER A 54 -9.93 3.44 9.96
N LEU A 55 -8.68 3.87 10.15
CA LEU A 55 -8.16 5.09 9.55
C LEU A 55 -7.90 4.89 8.04
N PRO A 56 -8.03 5.95 7.23
CA PRO A 56 -7.54 5.95 5.87
C PRO A 56 -6.05 5.61 5.82
N PHE A 57 -5.61 4.94 4.74
CA PHE A 57 -4.25 4.42 4.60
C PHE A 57 -3.18 5.45 4.94
N LYS A 58 -3.22 6.62 4.29
CA LYS A 58 -2.19 7.68 4.46
C LYS A 58 -2.03 8.08 5.94
N VAL A 59 -3.15 8.23 6.65
CA VAL A 59 -3.16 8.61 8.07
C VAL A 59 -2.73 7.44 8.97
N GLY A 60 -3.24 6.24 8.71
CA GLY A 60 -2.91 5.05 9.47
C GLY A 60 -1.44 4.68 9.34
N PHE A 61 -0.96 4.62 8.09
CA PHE A 61 0.42 4.28 7.79
C PHE A 61 1.41 5.25 8.44
N SER A 62 1.24 6.56 8.20
CA SER A 62 2.16 7.56 8.74
C SER A 62 2.26 7.53 10.27
N ARG A 63 1.13 7.31 10.96
CA ARG A 63 1.12 7.21 12.43
C ARG A 63 1.90 6.02 12.95
N VAL A 64 1.72 4.85 12.32
CA VAL A 64 2.43 3.62 12.74
C VAL A 64 3.90 3.73 12.38
N PHE A 65 4.22 4.06 11.13
CA PHE A 65 5.59 4.15 10.64
C PHE A 65 6.45 5.10 11.49
N LYS A 66 5.95 6.30 11.79
CA LYS A 66 6.66 7.26 12.67
C LYS A 66 6.98 6.68 14.06
N LYS A 67 6.08 5.91 14.66
CA LYS A 67 6.33 5.30 15.97
C LYS A 67 7.46 4.27 15.91
N PHE A 68 7.48 3.45 14.88
CA PHE A 68 8.56 2.48 14.66
C PHE A 68 9.89 3.17 14.33
N ALA A 69 9.87 4.23 13.55
CA ALA A 69 11.05 5.05 13.25
C ALA A 69 11.59 5.73 14.52
N ALA A 70 10.73 6.32 15.33
CA ALA A 70 11.12 6.92 16.61
C ALA A 70 11.71 5.90 17.60
N ALA A 71 11.32 4.62 17.51
CA ALA A 71 11.89 3.53 18.27
C ALA A 71 13.19 2.96 17.67
N GLY A 72 13.62 3.44 16.48
CA GLY A 72 14.84 3.00 15.79
C GLY A 72 14.77 1.58 15.23
N ILE A 73 13.57 1.09 14.92
CA ILE A 73 13.34 -0.27 14.40
C ILE A 73 12.62 -0.33 13.06
N ALA A 74 12.30 0.82 12.44
CA ALA A 74 11.58 0.84 11.17
C ALA A 74 12.36 0.15 10.04
N ASP A 75 13.67 0.33 9.97
CA ASP A 75 14.53 -0.25 8.93
C ASP A 75 14.70 -1.77 9.03
N ARG A 76 14.22 -2.38 10.11
CA ARG A 76 14.24 -3.83 10.32
C ARG A 76 13.01 -4.53 9.76
N ILE A 77 12.06 -3.78 9.23
CA ILE A 77 10.73 -4.23 8.85
C ILE A 77 10.49 -3.91 7.39
N VAL A 78 9.98 -4.88 6.64
CA VAL A 78 9.45 -4.61 5.30
C VAL A 78 8.03 -4.04 5.43
N TRP A 79 7.85 -2.81 4.97
CA TRP A 79 6.58 -2.10 5.06
C TRP A 79 5.72 -2.32 3.82
N MET A 80 4.49 -2.76 4.04
CA MET A 80 3.53 -3.00 2.98
C MET A 80 2.32 -2.10 3.15
N GLY A 81 1.92 -1.41 2.08
CA GLY A 81 0.72 -0.58 2.04
C GLY A 81 -0.44 -1.28 1.35
N SER A 82 -1.66 -1.07 1.86
CA SER A 82 -2.92 -1.52 1.24
C SER A 82 -4.02 -0.48 1.48
N GLY A 83 -4.77 -0.12 0.45
CA GLY A 83 -5.84 0.86 0.53
C GLY A 83 -5.99 1.68 -0.75
N LYS A 84 -6.60 1.13 -1.79
CA LYS A 84 -6.79 1.76 -3.12
C LYS A 84 -5.47 2.24 -3.76
N LEU A 85 -4.40 1.47 -3.61
CA LEU A 85 -3.06 1.81 -4.08
C LEU A 85 -2.77 1.30 -5.51
N GLY A 86 -3.76 0.84 -6.24
CA GLY A 86 -3.59 0.26 -7.57
C GLY A 86 -3.54 1.26 -8.73
N PHE A 87 -3.50 2.56 -8.46
CA PHE A 87 -3.22 3.60 -9.45
C PHE A 87 -1.79 4.12 -9.28
N PRO A 88 -1.07 4.46 -10.36
CA PRO A 88 0.36 4.77 -10.30
C PRO A 88 0.70 5.92 -9.35
N GLN A 89 -0.12 6.98 -9.29
CA GLN A 89 0.09 8.10 -8.38
C GLN A 89 -0.09 7.71 -6.90
N GLU A 90 -1.08 6.87 -6.60
CA GLU A 90 -1.31 6.39 -5.22
C GLU A 90 -0.24 5.38 -4.80
N SER A 91 0.21 4.54 -5.73
CA SER A 91 1.32 3.62 -5.52
C SER A 91 2.60 4.39 -5.17
N LEU A 92 2.95 5.37 -5.99
CA LEU A 92 4.18 6.14 -5.82
C LEU A 92 4.14 6.99 -4.54
N LEU A 93 2.98 7.57 -4.22
CA LEU A 93 2.78 8.30 -2.98
C LEU A 93 2.98 7.39 -1.75
N ALA A 94 2.44 6.16 -1.79
CA ALA A 94 2.64 5.20 -0.70
C ALA A 94 4.13 4.83 -0.52
N MET A 95 4.87 4.66 -1.62
CA MET A 95 6.32 4.43 -1.59
C MET A 95 7.06 5.65 -1.03
N ALA A 96 6.69 6.86 -1.41
CA ALA A 96 7.25 8.08 -0.83
C ALA A 96 6.99 8.21 0.69
N MET A 97 5.91 7.61 1.19
CA MET A 97 5.62 7.57 2.63
C MET A 97 6.42 6.51 3.40
N GLY A 98 7.22 5.67 2.72
CA GLY A 98 8.05 4.63 3.31
C GLY A 98 7.57 3.20 3.10
N CYS A 99 6.65 2.95 2.17
CA CYS A 99 6.29 1.58 1.80
C CYS A 99 7.35 0.98 0.88
N ASP A 100 7.82 -0.20 1.22
CA ASP A 100 8.66 -1.04 0.34
C ASP A 100 7.83 -1.78 -0.70
N MET A 101 6.60 -2.13 -0.34
CA MET A 101 5.69 -2.90 -1.19
C MET A 101 4.25 -2.38 -1.08
N ILE A 102 3.47 -2.60 -2.12
CA ILE A 102 2.04 -2.29 -2.14
C ILE A 102 1.20 -3.54 -2.43
N SER A 103 0.05 -3.62 -1.78
CA SER A 103 -0.96 -4.63 -2.05
C SER A 103 -2.07 -4.02 -2.89
N VAL A 104 -2.30 -4.59 -4.07
CA VAL A 104 -3.32 -4.14 -5.00
C VAL A 104 -4.47 -5.14 -5.02
N GLY A 105 -5.64 -4.71 -4.60
CA GLY A 105 -6.83 -5.56 -4.52
C GLY A 105 -7.92 -5.16 -5.50
N ARG A 106 -8.57 -4.03 -5.26
CA ARG A 106 -9.76 -3.57 -6.01
C ARG A 106 -9.47 -3.39 -7.50
N GLU A 107 -8.40 -2.73 -7.83
CA GLU A 107 -8.00 -2.46 -9.21
C GLU A 107 -7.64 -3.75 -9.97
N ALA A 108 -6.97 -4.69 -9.30
CA ALA A 108 -6.71 -6.02 -9.82
C ALA A 108 -8.02 -6.80 -10.08
N MET A 109 -8.99 -6.69 -9.17
CA MET A 109 -10.31 -7.29 -9.38
C MET A 109 -11.04 -6.67 -10.58
N LEU A 110 -10.96 -5.34 -10.77
CA LEU A 110 -11.50 -4.67 -11.95
C LEU A 110 -10.84 -5.18 -13.23
N ALA A 111 -9.52 -5.36 -13.21
CA ALA A 111 -8.79 -5.92 -14.37
C ALA A 111 -9.29 -7.30 -14.75
N VAL A 112 -9.63 -8.17 -13.80
CA VAL A 112 -10.18 -9.51 -14.10
C VAL A 112 -11.70 -9.53 -14.32
N GLY A 113 -12.36 -8.37 -14.33
CA GLY A 113 -13.76 -8.25 -14.74
C GLY A 113 -14.77 -8.01 -13.63
N CYS A 114 -14.33 -7.54 -12.46
CA CYS A 114 -15.25 -7.05 -11.42
C CYS A 114 -16.02 -5.82 -11.96
N ILE A 115 -17.32 -5.81 -11.78
CA ILE A 115 -18.20 -4.70 -12.17
C ILE A 115 -18.67 -3.86 -10.97
N GLN A 116 -18.05 -4.05 -9.82
CA GLN A 116 -18.41 -3.38 -8.56
C GLN A 116 -19.86 -3.60 -8.13
N ALA A 117 -20.41 -4.78 -8.36
CA ALA A 117 -21.74 -5.13 -7.92
C ALA A 117 -21.92 -5.15 -6.40
N GLN A 118 -20.81 -5.13 -5.65
CA GLN A 118 -20.76 -5.11 -4.18
C GLN A 118 -21.44 -6.30 -3.49
N GLU A 119 -21.61 -7.40 -4.22
CA GLU A 119 -22.23 -8.67 -3.74
C GLU A 119 -21.17 -9.69 -3.26
N CYS A 120 -19.92 -9.23 -3.02
CA CYS A 120 -18.80 -10.13 -2.70
C CYS A 120 -19.05 -10.93 -1.41
N HIS A 121 -19.69 -10.32 -0.40
CA HIS A 121 -19.96 -10.94 0.89
C HIS A 121 -21.12 -11.93 0.85
N THR A 122 -21.94 -11.91 -0.20
CA THR A 122 -23.11 -12.81 -0.34
C THR A 122 -22.78 -14.12 -1.06
N GLY A 123 -21.62 -14.18 -1.75
CA GLY A 123 -21.29 -15.29 -2.63
C GLY A 123 -22.03 -15.30 -3.98
N HIS A 124 -22.80 -14.26 -4.28
CA HIS A 124 -23.60 -14.12 -5.52
C HIS A 124 -22.98 -13.17 -6.55
N CYS A 125 -21.65 -13.09 -6.59
CA CYS A 125 -20.96 -12.25 -7.55
C CYS A 125 -21.39 -12.58 -8.99
N PRO A 126 -22.00 -11.64 -9.74
CA PRO A 126 -22.56 -11.93 -11.07
C PRO A 126 -21.50 -12.20 -12.13
N THR A 127 -20.26 -11.76 -11.92
CA THR A 127 -19.13 -11.93 -12.87
C THR A 127 -18.24 -13.14 -12.53
N GLY A 128 -18.54 -13.88 -11.46
CA GLY A 128 -17.76 -15.03 -11.07
C GLY A 128 -16.46 -14.75 -10.32
N VAL A 129 -16.09 -13.47 -10.12
CA VAL A 129 -14.81 -13.08 -9.52
C VAL A 129 -14.75 -13.41 -8.03
N ALA A 130 -15.84 -13.20 -7.27
CA ALA A 130 -15.89 -13.37 -5.82
C ALA A 130 -17.04 -14.32 -5.42
N THR A 131 -17.02 -15.56 -5.92
CA THR A 131 -18.01 -16.58 -5.61
C THR A 131 -17.41 -17.96 -5.74
N GLN A 132 -17.99 -18.95 -5.04
CA GLN A 132 -17.71 -20.37 -5.22
C GLN A 132 -18.87 -21.12 -5.89
N ASN A 133 -19.90 -20.39 -6.33
CA ASN A 133 -21.00 -20.97 -7.09
C ASN A 133 -20.51 -21.39 -8.47
N LYS A 134 -20.57 -22.71 -8.74
CA LYS A 134 -20.06 -23.32 -10.00
C LYS A 134 -20.67 -22.73 -11.27
N TRP A 135 -21.91 -22.25 -11.21
CA TRP A 135 -22.55 -21.60 -12.34
C TRP A 135 -22.01 -20.20 -12.59
N LEU A 136 -21.92 -19.39 -11.53
CA LEU A 136 -21.43 -18.03 -11.63
C LEU A 136 -19.93 -17.98 -11.98
N MET A 137 -19.14 -18.92 -11.47
CA MET A 137 -17.70 -19.04 -11.78
C MET A 137 -17.42 -19.22 -13.29
N ARG A 138 -18.37 -19.67 -14.08
CA ARG A 138 -18.22 -19.77 -15.56
C ARG A 138 -18.01 -18.40 -16.23
N GLY A 139 -18.40 -17.32 -15.57
CA GLY A 139 -18.13 -15.94 -16.04
C GLY A 139 -16.64 -15.54 -15.94
N LEU A 140 -15.84 -16.31 -15.19
CA LEU A 140 -14.41 -16.06 -15.01
C LEU A 140 -13.62 -17.07 -15.86
N ASP A 141 -13.24 -16.69 -17.07
CA ASP A 141 -12.30 -17.46 -17.91
C ASP A 141 -10.87 -17.17 -17.42
N PRO A 142 -10.15 -18.16 -16.84
CA PRO A 142 -8.80 -17.94 -16.32
C PRO A 142 -7.80 -17.52 -17.39
N THR A 143 -7.95 -18.00 -18.63
CA THR A 143 -7.03 -17.69 -19.74
C THR A 143 -7.11 -16.22 -20.13
N ASP A 144 -8.32 -15.71 -20.39
CA ASP A 144 -8.55 -14.30 -20.69
C ASP A 144 -8.19 -13.39 -19.50
N LYS A 145 -8.63 -13.77 -18.30
CA LYS A 145 -8.47 -12.92 -17.11
C LYS A 145 -7.04 -12.84 -16.62
N SER A 146 -6.24 -13.90 -16.77
CA SER A 146 -4.80 -13.83 -16.45
C SER A 146 -4.05 -12.88 -17.38
N ALA A 147 -4.36 -12.89 -18.68
CA ALA A 147 -3.77 -11.95 -19.63
C ALA A 147 -4.15 -10.49 -19.31
N ARG A 148 -5.40 -10.23 -18.94
CA ARG A 148 -5.86 -8.89 -18.54
C ARG A 148 -5.16 -8.41 -17.26
N LEU A 149 -5.03 -9.28 -16.25
CA LEU A 149 -4.30 -8.94 -15.01
C LEU A 149 -2.82 -8.67 -15.29
N ALA A 150 -2.18 -9.49 -16.13
CA ALA A 150 -0.78 -9.28 -16.52
C ALA A 150 -0.59 -7.92 -17.21
N ASN A 151 -1.46 -7.57 -18.15
CA ASN A 151 -1.44 -6.28 -18.84
C ASN A 151 -1.61 -5.11 -17.86
N TYR A 152 -2.52 -5.24 -16.88
CA TYR A 152 -2.71 -4.23 -15.86
C TYR A 152 -1.41 -4.03 -15.02
N LEU A 153 -0.81 -5.12 -14.54
CA LEU A 153 0.41 -5.03 -13.71
C LEU A 153 1.61 -4.46 -14.49
N VAL A 154 1.78 -4.86 -15.74
CA VAL A 154 2.82 -4.32 -16.62
C VAL A 154 2.63 -2.83 -16.85
N THR A 155 1.38 -2.41 -17.11
CA THR A 155 1.04 -0.99 -17.30
C THR A 155 1.25 -0.19 -16.03
N LEU A 156 0.76 -0.69 -14.88
CA LEU A 156 0.95 -0.04 -13.58
C LEU A 156 2.43 0.21 -13.30
N ARG A 157 3.28 -0.83 -13.46
CA ARG A 157 4.73 -0.70 -13.28
C ARG A 157 5.33 0.36 -14.23
N LYS A 158 4.97 0.33 -15.50
CA LYS A 158 5.45 1.29 -16.49
C LYS A 158 5.08 2.73 -16.11
N GLU A 159 3.85 2.96 -15.70
CA GLU A 159 3.36 4.28 -15.34
C GLU A 159 3.96 4.79 -14.03
N ILE A 160 4.21 3.92 -13.05
CA ILE A 160 4.97 4.27 -11.84
C ILE A 160 6.37 4.76 -12.21
N LEU A 161 7.09 4.04 -13.08
CA LEU A 161 8.43 4.46 -13.53
C LEU A 161 8.38 5.78 -14.32
N GLN A 162 7.35 6.01 -15.14
CA GLN A 162 7.18 7.30 -15.82
C GLN A 162 6.99 8.46 -14.83
N LEU A 163 6.24 8.24 -13.74
CA LEU A 163 6.11 9.24 -12.69
C LEU A 163 7.42 9.46 -11.94
N CYS A 164 8.19 8.41 -11.66
CA CYS A 164 9.54 8.54 -11.09
C CYS A 164 10.42 9.44 -11.95
N HIS A 165 10.48 9.19 -13.25
CA HIS A 165 11.25 10.02 -14.17
C HIS A 165 10.76 11.47 -14.22
N ALA A 166 9.44 11.69 -14.12
CA ALA A 166 8.87 13.04 -14.10
C ALA A 166 9.28 13.84 -12.85
N VAL A 167 9.47 13.17 -11.71
CA VAL A 167 9.96 13.82 -10.47
C VAL A 167 11.49 13.79 -10.34
N GLY A 168 12.19 13.27 -11.35
CA GLY A 168 13.64 13.34 -11.44
C GLY A 168 14.41 12.18 -10.78
N VAL A 169 13.75 11.04 -10.54
CA VAL A 169 14.38 9.83 -10.01
C VAL A 169 14.13 8.63 -10.93
N GLU A 170 15.01 7.64 -10.87
CA GLU A 170 14.94 6.48 -11.77
C GLU A 170 14.11 5.32 -11.21
N HIS A 171 13.88 5.27 -9.90
CA HIS A 171 13.20 4.17 -9.24
C HIS A 171 12.31 4.63 -8.09
N PRO A 172 11.17 3.95 -7.82
CA PRO A 172 10.28 4.30 -6.72
C PRO A 172 10.92 4.31 -5.32
N ALA A 173 11.97 3.50 -5.10
CA ALA A 173 12.72 3.50 -3.84
C ALA A 173 13.51 4.79 -3.58
N LEU A 174 13.63 5.67 -4.57
CA LEU A 174 14.37 6.94 -4.47
C LEU A 174 13.44 8.15 -4.30
N VAL A 175 12.13 7.93 -4.31
CA VAL A 175 11.17 9.01 -4.07
C VAL A 175 11.11 9.37 -2.58
N THR A 176 10.95 10.66 -2.31
CA THR A 176 10.83 11.17 -0.95
C THR A 176 9.53 11.96 -0.77
N PRO A 177 9.03 12.10 0.46
CA PRO A 177 7.78 12.83 0.69
C PRO A 177 7.87 14.33 0.34
N GLU A 178 9.06 14.94 0.27
CA GLU A 178 9.23 16.33 -0.18
C GLU A 178 8.95 16.52 -1.68
N MET A 179 8.99 15.45 -2.47
CA MET A 179 8.73 15.52 -3.92
C MET A 179 7.23 15.64 -4.25
N PHE A 180 6.36 15.55 -3.25
CA PHE A 180 4.92 15.56 -3.43
C PHE A 180 4.27 16.73 -2.71
N GLU A 181 3.38 17.42 -3.41
CA GLU A 181 2.54 18.48 -2.88
C GLU A 181 1.09 17.99 -2.74
N ILE A 182 0.52 18.24 -1.57
CA ILE A 182 -0.89 17.96 -1.31
C ILE A 182 -1.68 19.26 -1.46
N LEU A 183 -2.60 19.28 -2.40
CA LEU A 183 -3.49 20.41 -2.64
C LEU A 183 -4.64 20.40 -1.63
N GLY A 184 -4.75 21.46 -0.85
CA GLY A 184 -5.86 21.69 0.07
C GLY A 184 -7.06 22.37 -0.60
N GLU A 185 -8.17 22.49 0.12
CA GLU A 185 -9.44 23.04 -0.38
C GLU A 185 -9.34 24.49 -0.86
N ASN A 186 -8.42 25.28 -0.29
CA ASN A 186 -8.22 26.69 -0.64
C ASN A 186 -7.05 26.91 -1.63
N TYR A 187 -6.73 25.91 -2.45
CA TYR A 187 -5.59 25.95 -3.37
C TYR A 187 -4.22 26.17 -2.69
N GLN A 188 -4.17 26.01 -1.38
CA GLN A 188 -2.89 25.97 -0.66
C GLN A 188 -2.26 24.59 -0.85
N THR A 189 -0.95 24.57 -1.08
CA THR A 189 -0.19 23.34 -1.14
C THR A 189 0.66 23.17 0.13
N ARG A 190 0.85 21.93 0.52
CA ARG A 190 1.80 21.54 1.56
C ARG A 190 2.52 20.28 1.09
N SER A 191 3.80 20.16 1.41
CA SER A 191 4.50 18.92 1.11
C SER A 191 3.86 17.70 1.80
N LEU A 192 3.99 16.53 1.20
CA LEU A 192 3.55 15.27 1.84
C LEU A 192 4.30 15.08 3.17
N ALA A 193 5.57 15.49 3.22
CA ALA A 193 6.38 15.46 4.43
C ALA A 193 5.74 16.27 5.57
N ASP A 194 5.31 17.51 5.29
CA ASP A 194 4.67 18.39 6.29
C ASP A 194 3.28 17.92 6.67
N CYS A 195 2.51 17.39 5.70
CA CYS A 195 1.14 16.92 5.97
C CYS A 195 1.08 15.75 6.95
N PHE A 196 2.10 14.90 6.95
CA PHE A 196 2.15 13.68 7.76
C PHE A 196 3.31 13.65 8.75
N ASP A 197 4.04 14.77 8.94
CA ASP A 197 5.22 14.91 9.81
C ASP A 197 6.28 13.83 9.51
N LEU A 198 6.65 13.64 8.25
CA LEU A 198 7.59 12.63 7.79
C LEU A 198 9.00 13.17 7.52
N ALA A 199 9.20 14.49 7.56
CA ALA A 199 10.45 15.16 7.18
C ALA A 199 11.68 14.66 7.98
N GLU A 200 11.50 14.35 9.26
CA GLU A 200 12.57 13.83 10.13
C GLU A 200 12.68 12.31 10.08
N THR A 201 11.70 11.64 9.46
CA THR A 201 11.58 10.17 9.49
C THR A 201 12.11 9.54 8.22
N ILE A 202 11.86 10.19 7.07
CA ILE A 202 12.27 9.72 5.75
C ILE A 202 13.22 10.75 5.16
N THR A 203 14.50 10.42 5.13
CA THR A 203 15.54 11.29 4.58
C THR A 203 15.77 11.01 3.09
N ARG A 204 16.41 11.94 2.42
CA ARG A 204 16.83 11.74 1.03
C ARG A 204 17.82 10.57 0.96
N PRO A 205 17.66 9.66 -0.03
CA PRO A 205 18.61 8.60 -0.29
C PRO A 205 20.02 9.19 -0.50
N SER A 206 21.03 8.53 0.05
CA SER A 206 22.42 8.91 -0.19
C SER A 206 22.83 8.64 -1.64
N GLU A 207 23.95 9.19 -2.09
CA GLU A 207 24.50 8.88 -3.42
C GLU A 207 24.83 7.38 -3.55
N GLU A 208 25.19 6.74 -2.45
CA GLU A 208 25.45 5.30 -2.40
C GLU A 208 24.17 4.50 -2.59
N ASP A 209 23.08 4.86 -1.89
CA ASP A 209 21.77 4.20 -2.05
C ASP A 209 21.28 4.34 -3.49
N CYS A 210 21.42 5.53 -4.10
CA CYS A 210 21.08 5.76 -5.49
C CYS A 210 21.88 4.84 -6.44
N ARG A 211 23.19 4.70 -6.22
CA ARG A 211 24.02 3.81 -7.04
C ARG A 211 23.61 2.35 -6.89
N GLN A 212 23.40 1.88 -5.67
CA GLN A 212 22.97 0.50 -5.41
C GLN A 212 21.63 0.17 -6.08
N VAL A 213 20.66 1.09 -6.00
CA VAL A 213 19.35 0.89 -6.66
C VAL A 213 19.51 0.81 -8.18
N ILE A 214 20.33 1.69 -8.79
CA ILE A 214 20.58 1.70 -10.23
C ILE A 214 21.28 0.41 -10.68
N GLU A 215 22.27 -0.06 -9.93
CA GLU A 215 22.95 -1.33 -10.22
C GLU A 215 21.99 -2.53 -10.16
N LEU A 216 21.05 -2.54 -9.21
CA LEU A 216 20.05 -3.60 -9.09
C LEU A 216 19.01 -3.58 -10.22
N MET A 217 18.80 -2.43 -10.87
CA MET A 217 17.90 -2.32 -12.01
C MET A 217 18.47 -2.93 -13.30
N GLY A 218 19.78 -3.17 -13.39
CA GLY A 218 20.49 -3.85 -14.49
C GLY A 218 20.71 -2.99 -15.69
#